data_50a1fe5825a5134335c3323c987906c1
#
_entry.id   50a1fe5825a5134335c3323c987906c1
#
_cell.length_a   1.000
_cell.length_b   1.000
_cell.length_c   1.000
_cell.angle_alpha   90.00
_cell.angle_beta   90.00
_cell.angle_gamma   90.00
#
_symmetry.space_group_name_H-M   'P 1'
#
loop_
_entity.id
_entity.type
_entity.pdbx_description
1 polymer ?
#
loop_
_entity_poly.entity_id
_entity_poly.type
_entity_poly.pdbx_seq_one_letter_code
_entity_poly.pdbx_strand_id
1 'polypeptide(L)'
;PLVLGKLDGHHILASETCALDIIGADFIREVENGEIIVITEEGLESIKPFPPRQARPCIFEYIYFARPDSIVGGLSVYECRKNFGRQLAKESSLNADVVIPVPDSGVPAAIGFAEASEIPFELGIIRNHYVGRTFIEPQQSIRAMGVKLKHNANRLLVNGKKVVLVDDSVVRGTTSVKIVQMMREAGATEVHMRIGSPPITHPDYYGIDTPVEKELLAANNNLVDMCNYIGADSIAFLSID
;
A
#
# COMPACT_ATOMS: atom_id res chain seq x y z
N PRO A 1 2.85 -8.67 12.83
CA PRO A 1 2.48 -8.20 14.19
C PRO A 1 1.49 -9.14 14.85
N LEU A 2 1.42 -9.11 16.19
CA LEU A 2 0.43 -9.79 17.00
C LEU A 2 0.12 -8.90 18.19
N VAL A 3 -1.16 -8.58 18.39
CA VAL A 3 -1.61 -7.71 19.46
C VAL A 3 -2.49 -8.46 20.44
N LEU A 4 -2.36 -8.10 21.71
CA LEU A 4 -3.18 -8.60 22.82
C LEU A 4 -4.16 -7.51 23.24
N GLY A 5 -5.42 -7.89 23.32
CA GLY A 5 -6.51 -7.06 23.81
C GLY A 5 -7.36 -7.76 24.89
N LYS A 6 -8.36 -7.06 25.36
CA LYS A 6 -9.32 -7.59 26.35
C LYS A 6 -10.74 -7.12 26.02
N LEU A 7 -11.70 -8.04 26.08
CA LEU A 7 -13.13 -7.76 25.90
C LEU A 7 -13.93 -8.58 26.92
N ASP A 8 -14.77 -7.94 27.70
CA ASP A 8 -15.64 -8.56 28.70
C ASP A 8 -14.93 -9.56 29.65
N GLY A 9 -13.70 -9.19 30.04
CA GLY A 9 -12.86 -10.04 30.89
C GLY A 9 -12.01 -11.08 30.16
N HIS A 10 -12.25 -11.34 28.88
CA HIS A 10 -11.54 -12.32 28.07
C HIS A 10 -10.38 -11.70 27.28
N HIS A 11 -9.30 -12.46 27.13
CA HIS A 11 -8.16 -12.07 26.30
C HIS A 11 -8.45 -12.32 24.82
N ILE A 12 -8.08 -11.34 23.98
CA ILE A 12 -8.23 -11.39 22.53
C ILE A 12 -6.85 -11.26 21.89
N LEU A 13 -6.55 -12.11 20.90
CA LEU A 13 -5.36 -12.00 20.07
C LEU A 13 -5.78 -11.65 18.64
N ALA A 14 -5.12 -10.67 18.05
CA ALA A 14 -5.35 -10.25 16.68
C ALA A 14 -4.03 -9.88 16.00
N SER A 15 -4.03 -9.86 14.68
CA SER A 15 -2.87 -9.41 13.90
C SER A 15 -2.67 -7.90 13.92
N GLU A 16 -3.74 -7.13 14.15
CA GLU A 16 -3.73 -5.67 14.05
C GLU A 16 -4.64 -5.03 15.09
N THR A 17 -4.31 -3.79 15.52
CA THR A 17 -5.10 -3.03 16.51
C THR A 17 -6.49 -2.70 16.00
N CYS A 18 -6.66 -2.41 14.70
CA CYS A 18 -7.98 -2.14 14.12
C CYS A 18 -8.98 -3.29 14.29
N ALA A 19 -8.51 -4.53 14.42
CA ALA A 19 -9.39 -5.66 14.70
C ALA A 19 -9.98 -5.61 16.12
N LEU A 20 -9.21 -5.09 17.08
CA LEU A 20 -9.69 -4.85 18.43
C LEU A 20 -10.71 -3.71 18.47
N ASP A 21 -10.43 -2.61 17.75
CA ASP A 21 -11.32 -1.45 17.65
C ASP A 21 -12.70 -1.85 17.10
N ILE A 22 -12.72 -2.68 16.04
CA ILE A 22 -13.98 -3.13 15.39
C ILE A 22 -14.89 -3.90 16.33
N ILE A 23 -14.33 -4.69 17.25
CA ILE A 23 -15.11 -5.48 18.21
C ILE A 23 -15.30 -4.77 19.55
N GLY A 24 -14.73 -3.58 19.74
CA GLY A 24 -14.78 -2.83 20.98
C GLY A 24 -13.91 -3.42 22.10
N ALA A 25 -12.82 -4.10 21.75
CA ALA A 25 -11.87 -4.63 22.72
C ALA A 25 -10.81 -3.59 23.09
N ASP A 26 -10.41 -3.55 24.33
CA ASP A 26 -9.33 -2.70 24.81
C ASP A 26 -7.97 -3.28 24.38
N PHE A 27 -7.12 -2.45 23.76
CA PHE A 27 -5.73 -2.81 23.46
C PHE A 27 -4.91 -2.85 24.75
N ILE A 28 -4.19 -3.94 24.97
CA ILE A 28 -3.28 -4.10 26.13
C ILE A 28 -1.84 -3.79 25.70
N ARG A 29 -1.31 -4.56 24.72
CA ARG A 29 0.05 -4.42 24.20
C ARG A 29 0.29 -5.27 22.94
N GLU A 30 1.38 -5.02 22.27
CA GLU A 30 1.91 -5.97 21.29
C GLU A 30 2.54 -7.16 22.00
N VAL A 31 2.53 -8.34 21.33
CA VAL A 31 3.27 -9.52 21.75
C VAL A 31 4.71 -9.36 21.29
N GLU A 32 5.66 -9.56 22.18
CA GLU A 32 7.08 -9.36 21.91
C GLU A 32 7.64 -10.47 20.97
N ASN A 33 8.72 -10.15 20.28
CA ASN A 33 9.39 -11.14 19.43
C ASN A 33 9.95 -12.31 20.25
N GLY A 34 9.58 -13.53 19.89
CA GLY A 34 9.99 -14.74 20.60
C GLY A 34 9.26 -15.00 21.92
N GLU A 35 8.21 -14.20 22.20
CA GLU A 35 7.31 -14.43 23.32
C GLU A 35 6.27 -15.50 22.97
N ILE A 36 5.97 -16.35 23.94
CA ILE A 36 4.86 -17.30 23.91
C ILE A 36 3.83 -16.83 24.94
N ILE A 37 2.59 -16.63 24.51
CA ILE A 37 1.47 -16.33 25.39
C ILE A 37 0.62 -17.59 25.54
N VAL A 38 0.37 -17.98 26.79
CA VAL A 38 -0.54 -19.06 27.15
C VAL A 38 -1.75 -18.44 27.85
N ILE A 39 -2.94 -18.68 27.33
CA ILE A 39 -4.19 -18.22 27.89
C ILE A 39 -5.00 -19.43 28.35
N THR A 40 -5.33 -19.47 29.65
CA THR A 40 -6.13 -20.52 30.28
C THR A 40 -7.26 -19.90 31.10
N GLU A 41 -8.10 -20.72 31.72
CA GLU A 41 -9.12 -20.28 32.67
C GLU A 41 -8.50 -19.60 33.90
N GLU A 42 -7.25 -19.94 34.25
CA GLU A 42 -6.52 -19.38 35.38
C GLU A 42 -5.90 -18.01 35.07
N GLY A 43 -5.82 -17.62 33.79
CA GLY A 43 -5.31 -16.33 33.34
C GLY A 43 -4.35 -16.41 32.15
N LEU A 44 -3.50 -15.36 32.04
CA LEU A 44 -2.51 -15.22 31.00
C LEU A 44 -1.11 -15.38 31.57
N GLU A 45 -0.33 -16.27 30.96
CA GLU A 45 1.10 -16.46 31.22
C GLU A 45 1.93 -16.02 30.00
N SER A 46 3.03 -15.30 30.25
CA SER A 46 3.99 -14.89 29.22
C SER A 46 5.32 -15.61 29.46
N ILE A 47 5.76 -16.36 28.46
CA ILE A 47 6.99 -17.16 28.51
C ILE A 47 7.97 -16.60 27.48
N LYS A 48 9.20 -16.29 27.88
CA LYS A 48 10.28 -15.81 27.01
C LYS A 48 11.43 -16.82 26.95
N PRO A 49 11.29 -17.94 26.19
CA PRO A 49 12.24 -19.03 26.20
C PRO A 49 13.51 -18.74 25.40
N PHE A 50 13.52 -17.69 24.60
CA PHE A 50 14.64 -17.35 23.71
C PHE A 50 15.40 -16.12 24.21
N PRO A 51 16.72 -16.03 23.96
CA PRO A 51 17.48 -14.82 24.26
C PRO A 51 16.96 -13.65 23.41
N PRO A 52 16.96 -12.43 23.95
CA PRO A 52 16.53 -11.24 23.22
C PRO A 52 17.29 -11.08 21.88
N ARG A 53 16.55 -10.72 20.83
CA ARG A 53 17.10 -10.39 19.52
C ARG A 53 16.60 -9.03 19.08
N GLN A 54 17.40 -8.32 18.29
CA GLN A 54 16.96 -7.07 17.68
C GLN A 54 15.75 -7.32 16.79
N ALA A 55 14.68 -6.55 16.99
CA ALA A 55 13.50 -6.59 16.14
C ALA A 55 13.87 -6.17 14.70
N ARG A 56 13.33 -6.88 13.74
CA ARG A 56 13.47 -6.57 12.30
C ARG A 56 12.08 -6.61 11.66
N PRO A 57 11.26 -5.56 11.91
CA PRO A 57 9.92 -5.49 11.36
C PRO A 57 9.98 -5.41 9.83
N CYS A 58 9.00 -6.02 9.17
CA CYS A 58 8.86 -5.88 7.74
C CYS A 58 8.28 -4.49 7.42
N ILE A 59 8.99 -3.68 6.63
CA ILE A 59 8.53 -2.34 6.24
C ILE A 59 7.23 -2.40 5.43
N PHE A 60 6.94 -3.52 4.78
CA PHE A 60 5.74 -3.70 3.98
C PHE A 60 4.44 -3.64 4.81
N GLU A 61 4.52 -3.88 6.11
CA GLU A 61 3.41 -3.60 7.03
C GLU A 61 2.96 -2.14 6.93
N TYR A 62 3.91 -1.19 6.93
CA TYR A 62 3.60 0.23 6.77
C TYR A 62 3.26 0.60 5.33
N ILE A 63 3.86 -0.04 4.32
CA ILE A 63 3.62 0.29 2.91
C ILE A 63 2.23 -0.17 2.48
N TYR A 64 1.86 -1.42 2.78
CA TYR A 64 0.67 -2.04 2.18
C TYR A 64 -0.15 -2.93 3.12
N PHE A 65 0.48 -3.85 3.90
CA PHE A 65 -0.24 -4.95 4.56
C PHE A 65 -1.17 -4.49 5.66
N ALA A 66 -0.66 -3.72 6.63
CA ALA A 66 -1.47 -3.25 7.73
C ALA A 66 -2.56 -2.28 7.22
N ARG A 67 -3.72 -2.32 7.86
CA ARG A 67 -4.76 -1.34 7.56
C ARG A 67 -4.30 0.05 7.99
N PRO A 68 -4.69 1.12 7.25
CA PRO A 68 -4.24 2.48 7.59
C PRO A 68 -4.71 2.95 8.97
N ASP A 69 -5.80 2.42 9.50
CA ASP A 69 -6.33 2.72 10.83
C ASP A 69 -5.65 1.92 11.96
N SER A 70 -4.65 1.08 11.65
CA SER A 70 -3.88 0.32 12.64
C SER A 70 -2.68 1.10 13.19
N ILE A 71 -2.28 0.71 14.41
CA ILE A 71 -1.02 1.09 15.05
C ILE A 71 -0.10 -0.13 15.04
N VAL A 72 1.11 0.00 14.51
CA VAL A 72 2.14 -1.04 14.45
C VAL A 72 3.42 -0.50 15.05
N GLY A 73 4.02 -1.20 16.02
CA GLY A 73 5.23 -0.73 16.69
C GLY A 73 5.08 0.66 17.33
N GLY A 74 3.89 1.03 17.78
CA GLY A 74 3.57 2.33 18.33
C GLY A 74 3.39 3.47 17.31
N LEU A 75 3.46 3.18 15.98
CA LEU A 75 3.32 4.16 14.92
C LEU A 75 1.99 3.99 14.18
N SER A 76 1.31 5.08 13.89
CA SER A 76 0.13 5.08 13.03
C SER A 76 0.52 4.74 11.59
N VAL A 77 -0.05 3.69 11.03
CA VAL A 77 0.19 3.28 9.63
C VAL A 77 -0.23 4.38 8.66
N TYR A 78 -1.35 5.05 8.92
CA TYR A 78 -1.83 6.16 8.12
C TYR A 78 -0.82 7.31 8.05
N GLU A 79 -0.30 7.76 9.20
CA GLU A 79 0.70 8.85 9.24
C GLU A 79 2.05 8.43 8.62
N CYS A 80 2.46 7.18 8.78
CA CYS A 80 3.65 6.66 8.09
C CYS A 80 3.49 6.78 6.57
N ARG A 81 2.36 6.33 6.01
CA ARG A 81 2.08 6.45 4.57
C ARG A 81 2.02 7.90 4.08
N LYS A 82 1.41 8.80 4.87
CA LYS A 82 1.42 10.23 4.55
C LYS A 82 2.85 10.78 4.52
N ASN A 83 3.68 10.39 5.48
CA ASN A 83 5.08 10.83 5.54
C ASN A 83 5.88 10.28 4.36
N PHE A 84 5.63 9.05 3.91
CA PHE A 84 6.22 8.53 2.68
C PHE A 84 5.86 9.40 1.47
N GLY A 85 4.60 9.81 1.35
CA GLY A 85 4.17 10.73 0.30
C GLY A 85 4.83 12.10 0.38
N ARG A 86 4.95 12.69 1.58
CA ARG A 86 5.63 13.98 1.79
C ARG A 86 7.11 13.91 1.41
N GLN A 87 7.78 12.82 1.77
CA GLN A 87 9.18 12.60 1.43
C GLN A 87 9.35 12.39 -0.08
N LEU A 88 8.51 11.57 -0.69
CA LEU A 88 8.49 11.32 -2.14
C LEU A 88 8.31 12.61 -2.95
N ALA A 89 7.48 13.56 -2.48
CA ALA A 89 7.32 14.85 -3.14
C ALA A 89 8.59 15.71 -3.10
N LYS A 90 9.35 15.64 -2.00
CA LYS A 90 10.63 16.34 -1.87
C LYS A 90 11.71 15.74 -2.78
N GLU A 91 11.73 14.42 -2.89
CA GLU A 91 12.73 13.69 -3.70
C GLU A 91 12.44 13.75 -5.19
N SER A 92 11.18 13.88 -5.58
CA SER A 92 10.75 13.77 -6.97
C SER A 92 9.76 14.85 -7.38
N SER A 93 10.07 16.11 -7.08
CA SER A 93 9.26 17.27 -7.45
C SER A 93 9.04 17.37 -8.96
N LEU A 94 7.85 17.82 -9.35
CA LEU A 94 7.48 18.06 -10.74
C LEU A 94 6.37 19.10 -10.84
N ASN A 95 6.16 19.63 -12.04
CA ASN A 95 5.04 20.51 -12.32
C ASN A 95 3.88 19.69 -12.90
N ALA A 96 2.75 19.65 -12.20
CA ALA A 96 1.55 18.96 -12.62
C ALA A 96 0.30 19.70 -12.13
N ASP A 97 -0.87 19.33 -12.69
CA ASP A 97 -2.13 19.98 -12.38
C ASP A 97 -2.89 19.32 -11.22
N VAL A 98 -2.63 18.02 -10.99
CA VAL A 98 -3.41 17.24 -10.01
C VAL A 98 -2.67 16.00 -9.54
N VAL A 99 -2.79 15.71 -8.24
CA VAL A 99 -2.36 14.45 -7.61
C VAL A 99 -3.57 13.53 -7.46
N ILE A 100 -3.47 12.33 -8.00
CA ILE A 100 -4.53 11.31 -7.97
C ILE A 100 -3.99 10.03 -7.32
N PRO A 101 -4.65 9.50 -6.28
CA PRO A 101 -4.26 8.22 -5.69
C PRO A 101 -4.65 7.05 -6.56
N VAL A 102 -3.83 6.00 -6.55
CA VAL A 102 -4.30 4.67 -6.96
C VAL A 102 -5.05 4.06 -5.77
N PRO A 103 -6.39 3.90 -5.86
CA PRO A 103 -7.18 3.48 -4.70
C PRO A 103 -7.05 1.97 -4.42
N ASP A 104 -7.15 1.53 -3.15
CA ASP A 104 -7.31 2.36 -1.95
C ASP A 104 -5.97 2.65 -1.26
N SER A 105 -4.95 1.85 -1.54
CA SER A 105 -3.65 1.81 -0.83
C SER A 105 -2.80 3.06 -1.01
N GLY A 106 -2.86 3.69 -2.20
CA GLY A 106 -2.13 4.92 -2.49
C GLY A 106 -2.70 6.20 -1.86
N VAL A 107 -3.91 6.15 -1.28
CA VAL A 107 -4.61 7.35 -0.80
C VAL A 107 -3.81 8.13 0.26
N PRO A 108 -3.33 7.56 1.35
CA PRO A 108 -2.60 8.33 2.35
C PRO A 108 -1.29 8.93 1.81
N ALA A 109 -0.54 8.19 0.99
CA ALA A 109 0.67 8.67 0.36
C ALA A 109 0.38 9.83 -0.62
N ALA A 110 -0.70 9.74 -1.40
CA ALA A 110 -1.12 10.81 -2.31
C ALA A 110 -1.51 12.09 -1.55
N ILE A 111 -2.18 11.97 -0.41
CA ILE A 111 -2.49 13.12 0.45
C ILE A 111 -1.18 13.77 0.93
N GLY A 112 -0.23 12.98 1.43
CA GLY A 112 1.06 13.50 1.88
C GLY A 112 1.87 14.13 0.75
N PHE A 113 1.85 13.53 -0.45
CA PHE A 113 2.49 14.09 -1.65
C PHE A 113 1.88 15.44 -2.04
N ALA A 114 0.54 15.52 -2.09
CA ALA A 114 -0.18 16.74 -2.44
C ALA A 114 0.09 17.88 -1.43
N GLU A 115 0.07 17.57 -0.11
CA GLU A 115 0.40 18.53 0.94
C GLU A 115 1.82 19.11 0.77
N ALA A 116 2.82 18.29 0.43
CA ALA A 116 4.21 18.74 0.34
C ALA A 116 4.58 19.36 -1.01
N SER A 117 3.89 18.99 -2.08
CA SER A 117 4.09 19.52 -3.44
C SER A 117 3.23 20.75 -3.76
N GLU A 118 2.23 21.05 -2.92
CA GLU A 118 1.21 22.09 -3.15
C GLU A 118 0.38 21.86 -4.42
N ILE A 119 0.40 20.65 -4.99
CA ILE A 119 -0.42 20.27 -6.13
C ILE A 119 -1.79 19.79 -5.61
N PRO A 120 -2.92 20.23 -6.16
CA PRO A 120 -4.26 19.81 -5.73
C PRO A 120 -4.44 18.30 -5.72
N PHE A 121 -5.04 17.76 -4.65
CA PHE A 121 -5.43 16.36 -4.53
C PHE A 121 -6.86 16.17 -5.03
N GLU A 122 -7.08 15.14 -5.88
CA GLU A 122 -8.41 14.80 -6.38
C GLU A 122 -8.60 13.28 -6.50
N LEU A 123 -9.82 12.81 -6.30
CA LEU A 123 -10.19 11.41 -6.54
C LEU A 123 -10.45 11.17 -8.04
N GLY A 124 -9.41 11.25 -8.83
CA GLY A 124 -9.48 11.04 -10.29
C GLY A 124 -9.68 9.59 -10.71
N ILE A 125 -9.50 8.64 -9.80
CA ILE A 125 -9.81 7.21 -9.97
C ILE A 125 -10.84 6.82 -8.92
N ILE A 126 -11.96 6.25 -9.37
CA ILE A 126 -13.01 5.73 -8.51
C ILE A 126 -13.00 4.20 -8.54
N ARG A 127 -12.91 3.58 -7.38
CA ARG A 127 -13.06 2.14 -7.23
C ARG A 127 -14.53 1.75 -7.18
N ASN A 128 -14.89 0.73 -7.95
CA ASN A 128 -16.22 0.14 -7.87
C ASN A 128 -16.27 -0.89 -6.72
N HIS A 129 -16.97 -0.53 -5.64
CA HIS A 129 -17.11 -1.37 -4.45
C HIS A 129 -17.98 -2.62 -4.66
N TYR A 130 -18.80 -2.66 -5.71
CA TYR A 130 -19.65 -3.81 -6.04
C TYR A 130 -18.89 -4.93 -6.77
N VAL A 131 -17.65 -4.66 -7.22
CA VAL A 131 -16.79 -5.68 -7.87
C VAL A 131 -15.85 -6.24 -6.82
N GLY A 132 -16.09 -7.50 -6.41
CA GLY A 132 -15.24 -8.23 -5.48
C GLY A 132 -13.85 -8.59 -6.03
N ARG A 133 -13.12 -9.46 -5.32
CA ARG A 133 -11.81 -9.96 -5.79
C ARG A 133 -12.00 -10.81 -7.05
N THR A 134 -11.52 -10.31 -8.19
CA THR A 134 -11.62 -10.95 -9.52
C THR A 134 -10.73 -12.19 -9.70
N PHE A 135 -9.94 -12.57 -8.69
CA PHE A 135 -9.03 -13.72 -8.78
C PHE A 135 -9.71 -15.10 -8.77
N ILE A 136 -11.03 -15.15 -8.52
CA ILE A 136 -11.79 -16.41 -8.42
C ILE A 136 -12.47 -16.79 -9.75
N GLU A 137 -12.46 -15.90 -10.74
CA GLU A 137 -13.10 -16.14 -12.04
C GLU A 137 -12.24 -17.01 -12.96
N PRO A 138 -12.76 -18.13 -13.49
CA PRO A 138 -11.96 -19.11 -14.25
C PRO A 138 -11.58 -18.63 -15.65
N GLN A 139 -12.31 -17.70 -16.27
CA GLN A 139 -12.07 -17.26 -17.65
C GLN A 139 -11.24 -15.98 -17.73
N GLN A 140 -10.22 -15.98 -18.59
CA GLN A 140 -9.28 -14.88 -18.77
C GLN A 140 -9.95 -13.60 -19.33
N SER A 141 -10.98 -13.75 -20.18
CA SER A 141 -11.78 -12.64 -20.70
C SER A 141 -12.61 -11.95 -19.61
N ILE A 142 -13.18 -12.72 -18.68
CA ILE A 142 -13.96 -12.20 -17.54
C ILE A 142 -13.03 -11.52 -16.55
N ARG A 143 -11.82 -12.05 -16.32
CA ARG A 143 -10.78 -11.39 -15.51
C ARG A 143 -10.34 -10.04 -16.09
N ALA A 144 -10.17 -9.95 -17.41
CA ALA A 144 -9.82 -8.69 -18.07
C ALA A 144 -10.94 -7.64 -17.98
N MET A 145 -12.19 -8.07 -18.13
CA MET A 145 -13.37 -7.22 -17.93
C MET A 145 -13.54 -6.82 -16.44
N GLY A 146 -13.30 -7.72 -15.51
CA GLY A 146 -13.35 -7.46 -14.07
C GLY A 146 -12.36 -6.39 -13.61
N VAL A 147 -11.17 -6.31 -14.23
CA VAL A 147 -10.20 -5.23 -13.94
C VAL A 147 -10.69 -3.88 -14.47
N LYS A 148 -11.31 -3.84 -15.67
CA LYS A 148 -11.94 -2.61 -16.20
C LYS A 148 -13.14 -2.16 -15.35
N LEU A 149 -13.88 -3.09 -14.75
CA LEU A 149 -15.03 -2.78 -13.89
C LEU A 149 -14.60 -2.33 -12.49
N LYS A 150 -13.37 -2.63 -12.07
CA LYS A 150 -12.89 -2.34 -10.71
C LYS A 150 -12.51 -0.87 -10.51
N HIS A 151 -11.99 -0.22 -11.54
CA HIS A 151 -11.55 1.17 -11.48
C HIS A 151 -12.09 1.95 -12.68
N ASN A 152 -12.50 3.19 -12.44
CA ASN A 152 -12.94 4.10 -13.49
C ASN A 152 -12.29 5.47 -13.30
N ALA A 153 -11.82 6.07 -14.39
CA ALA A 153 -11.29 7.41 -14.38
C ALA A 153 -12.42 8.45 -14.37
N ASN A 154 -12.30 9.46 -13.50
CA ASN A 154 -13.16 10.63 -13.54
C ASN A 154 -12.68 11.58 -14.65
N ARG A 155 -13.28 11.47 -15.85
CA ARG A 155 -12.86 12.22 -17.04
C ARG A 155 -12.86 13.74 -16.83
N LEU A 156 -13.79 14.28 -16.06
CA LEU A 156 -13.88 15.72 -15.82
C LEU A 156 -12.66 16.24 -15.03
N LEU A 157 -12.07 15.41 -14.16
CA LEU A 157 -10.90 15.76 -13.36
C LEU A 157 -9.58 15.52 -14.12
N VAL A 158 -9.59 14.64 -15.13
CA VAL A 158 -8.38 14.14 -15.80
C VAL A 158 -8.14 14.78 -17.16
N ASN A 159 -9.22 15.08 -17.91
CA ASN A 159 -9.11 15.54 -19.29
C ASN A 159 -8.32 16.85 -19.41
N GLY A 160 -7.29 16.85 -20.25
CA GLY A 160 -6.42 17.99 -20.51
C GLY A 160 -5.40 18.27 -19.39
N LYS A 161 -5.29 17.40 -18.38
CA LYS A 161 -4.43 17.59 -17.20
C LYS A 161 -3.11 16.80 -17.29
N LYS A 162 -2.08 17.35 -16.65
CA LYS A 162 -0.86 16.66 -16.24
C LYS A 162 -1.11 16.02 -14.87
N VAL A 163 -1.11 14.70 -14.83
CA VAL A 163 -1.53 13.92 -13.66
C VAL A 163 -0.33 13.30 -12.94
N VAL A 164 -0.28 13.43 -11.63
CA VAL A 164 0.59 12.62 -10.77
C VAL A 164 -0.25 11.49 -10.19
N LEU A 165 0.07 10.26 -10.55
CA LEU A 165 -0.49 9.05 -9.94
C LEU A 165 0.39 8.59 -8.79
N VAL A 166 -0.15 8.55 -7.58
CA VAL A 166 0.56 8.03 -6.42
C VAL A 166 0.04 6.66 -6.05
N ASP A 167 0.94 5.67 -6.06
CA ASP A 167 0.67 4.29 -5.66
C ASP A 167 1.55 3.90 -4.47
N ASP A 168 1.18 2.85 -3.74
CA ASP A 168 1.96 2.35 -2.61
C ASP A 168 3.24 1.62 -3.07
N SER A 169 3.13 0.76 -4.07
CA SER A 169 4.22 -0.11 -4.55
C SER A 169 4.01 -0.58 -5.98
N VAL A 170 5.09 -1.02 -6.63
CA VAL A 170 5.05 -1.68 -7.93
C VAL A 170 5.78 -3.02 -7.84
N VAL A 171 5.03 -4.11 -8.07
CA VAL A 171 5.57 -5.48 -8.08
C VAL A 171 5.83 -5.94 -9.51
N ARG A 172 4.79 -6.32 -10.27
CA ARG A 172 4.87 -6.75 -11.68
C ARG A 172 4.64 -5.62 -12.69
N GLY A 173 4.12 -4.49 -12.25
CA GLY A 173 3.78 -3.35 -13.11
C GLY A 173 2.51 -3.51 -13.95
N THR A 174 1.89 -4.69 -14.01
CA THR A 174 0.71 -4.95 -14.85
C THR A 174 -0.52 -4.10 -14.49
N THR A 175 -0.68 -3.79 -13.20
CA THR A 175 -1.73 -2.88 -12.71
C THR A 175 -1.42 -1.45 -13.14
N SER A 176 -0.16 -1.01 -12.98
CA SER A 176 0.28 0.33 -13.34
C SER A 176 0.09 0.62 -14.82
N VAL A 177 0.42 -0.34 -15.72
CA VAL A 177 0.16 -0.24 -17.17
C VAL A 177 -1.32 0.07 -17.44
N LYS A 178 -2.24 -0.68 -16.82
CA LYS A 178 -3.69 -0.50 -17.03
C LYS A 178 -4.19 0.83 -16.49
N ILE A 179 -3.67 1.26 -15.35
CA ILE A 179 -4.04 2.54 -14.73
C ILE A 179 -3.55 3.72 -15.59
N VAL A 180 -2.30 3.69 -16.05
CA VAL A 180 -1.75 4.73 -16.92
C VAL A 180 -2.53 4.79 -18.23
N GLN A 181 -2.81 3.64 -18.86
CA GLN A 181 -3.63 3.59 -20.07
C GLN A 181 -5.03 4.19 -19.82
N MET A 182 -5.68 3.87 -18.72
CA MET A 182 -7.00 4.41 -18.35
C MET A 182 -6.96 5.95 -18.21
N MET A 183 -5.88 6.51 -17.63
CA MET A 183 -5.71 7.96 -17.54
C MET A 183 -5.53 8.61 -18.91
N ARG A 184 -4.74 7.99 -19.78
CA ARG A 184 -4.57 8.44 -21.17
C ARG A 184 -5.92 8.42 -21.95
N GLU A 185 -6.67 7.33 -21.83
CA GLU A 185 -8.02 7.19 -22.45
C GLU A 185 -9.03 8.21 -21.86
N ALA A 186 -8.83 8.68 -20.63
CA ALA A 186 -9.60 9.73 -20.01
C ALA A 186 -9.19 11.13 -20.44
N GLY A 187 -8.09 11.28 -21.20
CA GLY A 187 -7.64 12.53 -21.79
C GLY A 187 -6.51 13.22 -21.00
N ALA A 188 -5.80 12.53 -20.12
CA ALA A 188 -4.59 13.07 -19.48
C ALA A 188 -3.53 13.41 -20.55
N THR A 189 -2.92 14.60 -20.44
CA THR A 189 -1.85 15.05 -21.35
C THR A 189 -0.48 14.47 -20.96
N GLU A 190 -0.23 14.38 -19.67
CA GLU A 190 0.93 13.72 -19.10
C GLU A 190 0.50 12.87 -17.89
N VAL A 191 1.18 11.72 -17.67
CA VAL A 191 0.93 10.81 -16.55
C VAL A 191 2.25 10.45 -15.88
N HIS A 192 2.45 10.91 -14.66
CA HIS A 192 3.65 10.70 -13.87
C HIS A 192 3.37 9.77 -12.71
N MET A 193 4.11 8.66 -12.60
CA MET A 193 3.99 7.72 -11.49
C MET A 193 4.91 8.11 -10.33
N ARG A 194 4.37 8.07 -9.12
CA ARG A 194 5.10 8.28 -7.86
C ARG A 194 4.77 7.16 -6.91
N ILE A 195 5.78 6.41 -6.50
CA ILE A 195 5.63 5.16 -5.75
C ILE A 195 6.11 5.37 -4.31
N GLY A 196 5.20 5.16 -3.35
CA GLY A 196 5.42 5.36 -1.92
C GLY A 196 6.30 4.31 -1.24
N SER A 197 6.99 3.50 -2.02
CA SER A 197 7.97 2.51 -1.57
C SER A 197 9.24 2.57 -2.39
N PRO A 198 10.37 2.01 -1.89
CA PRO A 198 11.52 1.70 -2.73
C PRO A 198 11.18 0.65 -3.80
N PRO A 199 12.01 0.53 -4.87
CA PRO A 199 11.87 -0.54 -5.85
C PRO A 199 11.97 -1.93 -5.21
N ILE A 200 11.04 -2.83 -5.55
CA ILE A 200 11.04 -4.22 -5.07
C ILE A 200 11.90 -5.06 -6.01
N THR A 201 13.10 -5.40 -5.56
CA THR A 201 14.10 -6.13 -6.38
C THR A 201 14.27 -7.59 -5.98
N HIS A 202 13.78 -8.02 -4.83
CA HIS A 202 13.92 -9.38 -4.33
C HIS A 202 12.57 -9.93 -3.82
N PRO A 203 12.34 -11.25 -3.93
CA PRO A 203 11.17 -11.89 -3.35
C PRO A 203 11.29 -11.93 -1.81
N ASP A 204 10.15 -11.94 -1.14
CA ASP A 204 10.05 -12.21 0.29
C ASP A 204 9.87 -13.72 0.56
N TYR A 205 10.43 -14.20 1.68
CA TYR A 205 10.37 -15.62 2.05
C TYR A 205 9.47 -15.89 3.27
N TYR A 206 8.87 -14.87 3.88
CA TYR A 206 8.21 -15.03 5.17
C TYR A 206 6.72 -14.72 5.15
N GLY A 207 6.32 -13.50 4.88
CA GLY A 207 4.94 -13.09 5.07
C GLY A 207 4.26 -12.53 3.84
N ILE A 208 5.02 -12.18 2.82
CA ILE A 208 4.52 -11.53 1.61
C ILE A 208 4.61 -12.51 0.45
N ASP A 209 3.49 -12.80 -0.19
CA ASP A 209 3.47 -13.58 -1.43
C ASP A 209 3.97 -12.71 -2.60
N THR A 210 5.28 -12.44 -2.59
CA THR A 210 5.95 -11.82 -3.73
C THR A 210 6.35 -12.88 -4.75
N PRO A 211 6.21 -12.58 -6.05
CA PRO A 211 6.59 -13.51 -7.09
C PRO A 211 8.10 -13.79 -7.08
N VAL A 212 8.49 -14.81 -7.83
CA VAL A 212 9.90 -15.09 -8.10
C VAL A 212 10.56 -13.88 -8.76
N GLU A 213 11.84 -13.68 -8.52
CA GLU A 213 12.61 -12.49 -8.95
C GLU A 213 12.41 -12.12 -10.42
N LYS A 214 12.32 -13.11 -11.32
CA LYS A 214 12.09 -12.89 -12.76
C LYS A 214 10.76 -12.19 -13.09
N GLU A 215 9.80 -12.15 -12.17
CA GLU A 215 8.51 -11.47 -12.34
C GLU A 215 8.49 -10.09 -11.69
N LEU A 216 9.53 -9.73 -10.93
CA LEU A 216 9.65 -8.42 -10.30
C LEU A 216 10.12 -7.40 -11.34
N LEU A 217 9.31 -6.36 -11.56
CA LEU A 217 9.61 -5.36 -12.59
C LEU A 217 10.96 -4.67 -12.32
N ALA A 218 11.20 -4.26 -11.07
CA ALA A 218 12.41 -3.54 -10.68
C ALA A 218 13.66 -4.44 -10.52
N ALA A 219 13.51 -5.76 -10.44
CA ALA A 219 14.65 -6.69 -10.45
C ALA A 219 15.28 -6.84 -11.84
N ASN A 220 14.48 -6.63 -12.90
CA ASN A 220 14.87 -6.92 -14.28
C ASN A 220 14.98 -5.69 -15.17
N ASN A 221 14.61 -4.51 -14.67
CA ASN A 221 14.54 -3.29 -15.46
C ASN A 221 15.11 -2.09 -14.69
N ASN A 222 15.78 -1.20 -15.39
CA ASN A 222 16.12 0.12 -14.86
C ASN A 222 14.90 1.06 -14.89
N LEU A 223 15.01 2.24 -14.31
CA LEU A 223 13.91 3.20 -14.23
C LEU A 223 13.35 3.61 -15.58
N VAL A 224 14.21 3.76 -16.60
CA VAL A 224 13.79 4.14 -17.97
C VAL A 224 12.96 3.04 -18.60
N ASP A 225 13.42 1.80 -18.47
CA ASP A 225 12.71 0.63 -19.03
C ASP A 225 11.39 0.40 -18.29
N MET A 226 11.35 0.56 -16.98
CA MET A 226 10.11 0.50 -16.19
C MET A 226 9.11 1.58 -16.62
N CYS A 227 9.57 2.82 -16.80
CA CYS A 227 8.75 3.94 -17.26
C CYS A 227 8.13 3.65 -18.63
N ASN A 228 8.95 3.17 -19.58
CA ASN A 228 8.52 2.79 -20.91
C ASN A 228 7.53 1.63 -20.88
N TYR A 229 7.79 0.59 -20.07
CA TYR A 229 6.90 -0.56 -19.92
C TYR A 229 5.52 -0.17 -19.39
N ILE A 230 5.51 0.71 -18.39
CA ILE A 230 4.25 1.21 -17.80
C ILE A 230 3.53 2.20 -18.74
N GLY A 231 4.27 2.90 -19.61
CA GLY A 231 3.73 3.92 -20.53
C GLY A 231 3.52 5.28 -19.85
N ALA A 232 4.23 5.53 -18.74
CA ALA A 232 4.21 6.80 -18.02
C ALA A 232 5.21 7.81 -18.64
N ASP A 233 5.04 9.10 -18.39
CA ASP A 233 5.99 10.15 -18.79
C ASP A 233 7.19 10.22 -17.83
N SER A 234 6.98 9.85 -16.57
CA SER A 234 8.04 9.63 -15.59
C SER A 234 7.62 8.68 -14.49
N ILE A 235 8.60 8.01 -13.87
CA ILE A 235 8.41 7.20 -12.67
C ILE A 235 9.48 7.55 -11.64
N ALA A 236 9.10 7.65 -10.38
CA ALA A 236 10.02 7.76 -9.26
C ALA A 236 9.52 6.93 -8.07
N PHE A 237 10.46 6.42 -7.30
CA PHE A 237 10.24 5.64 -6.09
C PHE A 237 10.75 6.39 -4.88
N LEU A 238 10.20 6.12 -3.71
CA LEU A 238 10.74 6.59 -2.46
C LEU A 238 12.14 6.00 -2.25
N SER A 239 13.10 6.81 -1.76
CA SER A 239 14.44 6.34 -1.40
C SER A 239 14.40 5.42 -0.17
N ILE A 240 15.53 4.70 0.06
CA ILE A 240 15.70 3.86 1.25
C ILE A 240 16.32 4.68 2.39
N ASP A 241 16.98 5.82 2.08
CA ASP A 241 17.75 6.66 3.00
C ASP A 241 16.88 7.57 3.88
#